data_619315f2f7a7385b0fc108b031629e69
#
_entry.id   619315f2f7a7385b0fc108b031629e69
#
_cell.length_a   1.000
_cell.length_b   1.000
_cell.length_c   1.000
_cell.angle_alpha   90.00
_cell.angle_beta   90.00
_cell.angle_gamma   90.00
#
_symmetry.space_group_name_H-M   'P 1'
#
loop_
_entity.id
_entity.type
_entity.pdbx_description
1 polymer ?
#
loop_
_entity_poly.entity_id
_entity_poly.type
_entity_poly.pdbx_seq_one_letter_code
_entity_poly.pdbx_strand_id
1 'polypeptide(L)'
;MKILIKNAILISMDASRPIKQENIDVLVEDDKIVEIGREIEVKADKIIDATNKVVMPGLINTHAHVPMSIFREIVDGCPLQQWLEEKIWPIEARLIDEDIYNASKITFKEMIETGSTTVNDQYFMQEAIIKAAIETGVRIELTRTLMDIDGNGEKKLKELEELINKYKTFDDMISINVGIHGLYTCSPEYVKKATDLARKYNLTVHMHFCENSKEVEDIKKLHNVEYPSQVLEKYFGGINTILAHCVKLSKQDIDIIKKMNISVAHCPVSNLRLGCGIAEIEKMRKMGINITIGTDGQGSGSNMDMFESMKFAATLQKGKFENACAMPAYEVLKMATINGAKALRKQDKIGSIETGKKADLIMLDLDNVTTTPINDLIADIIYNVKGLNVIMTMINGKILHKK
;
A
#
# COMPACT_ATOMS: atom_id res chain seq x y z
N MET A 1 4.20 28.40 0.67
CA MET A 1 5.68 28.26 0.71
C MET A 1 6.14 27.64 -0.59
N LYS A 2 7.17 28.25 -1.24
CA LYS A 2 7.73 27.75 -2.49
C LYS A 2 9.02 26.97 -2.24
N ILE A 3 9.09 25.74 -2.71
CA ILE A 3 10.29 24.88 -2.64
C ILE A 3 10.70 24.55 -4.08
N LEU A 4 11.93 24.87 -4.46
CA LEU A 4 12.50 24.52 -5.76
C LEU A 4 13.54 23.40 -5.58
N ILE A 5 13.26 22.23 -6.15
CA ILE A 5 14.20 21.12 -6.24
C ILE A 5 14.90 21.24 -7.59
N LYS A 6 16.24 21.39 -7.61
CA LYS A 6 17.01 21.68 -8.82
C LYS A 6 17.87 20.50 -9.28
N ASN A 7 18.04 20.41 -10.59
CA ASN A 7 19.00 19.52 -11.25
C ASN A 7 18.79 18.01 -10.99
N ALA A 8 17.55 17.59 -10.72
CA ALA A 8 17.26 16.19 -10.40
C ALA A 8 17.37 15.25 -11.61
N ILE A 9 17.68 13.99 -11.34
CA ILE A 9 17.32 12.87 -12.20
C ILE A 9 15.86 12.54 -11.86
N LEU A 10 14.93 12.89 -12.74
CA LEU A 10 13.50 12.74 -12.51
C LEU A 10 12.98 11.41 -13.07
N ILE A 11 12.28 10.65 -12.23
CA ILE A 11 11.41 9.54 -12.60
C ILE A 11 9.99 9.95 -12.25
N SER A 12 9.26 10.52 -13.21
CA SER A 12 7.96 11.15 -12.93
C SER A 12 6.81 10.17 -12.76
N MET A 13 6.89 8.97 -13.32
CA MET A 13 5.78 8.02 -13.49
C MET A 13 4.59 8.58 -14.31
N ASP A 14 4.77 9.70 -14.97
CA ASP A 14 3.85 10.29 -15.95
C ASP A 14 4.04 9.59 -17.30
N ALA A 15 3.00 8.95 -17.82
CA ALA A 15 3.05 8.22 -19.09
C ALA A 15 3.31 9.12 -20.32
N SER A 16 3.11 10.43 -20.21
CA SER A 16 3.38 11.41 -21.26
C SER A 16 4.84 11.84 -21.35
N ARG A 17 5.66 11.46 -20.34
CA ARG A 17 7.07 11.85 -20.24
C ARG A 17 8.01 10.64 -20.41
N PRO A 18 9.27 10.87 -20.81
CA PRO A 18 10.30 9.82 -20.73
C PRO A 18 10.41 9.25 -19.31
N ILE A 19 10.70 7.94 -19.21
CA ILE A 19 10.84 7.24 -17.90
C ILE A 19 11.89 7.93 -17.01
N LYS A 20 13.01 8.33 -17.60
CA LYS A 20 14.11 9.05 -16.94
C LYS A 20 14.37 10.37 -17.65
N GLN A 21 14.48 11.44 -16.88
CA GLN A 21 14.87 12.76 -17.37
C GLN A 21 16.00 13.32 -16.49
N GLU A 22 17.01 13.97 -17.07
CA GLU A 22 18.14 14.54 -16.35
C GLU A 22 18.08 16.08 -16.32
N ASN A 23 18.65 16.66 -15.28
CA ASN A 23 18.71 18.10 -15.04
C ASN A 23 17.31 18.73 -15.07
N ILE A 24 16.38 18.16 -14.30
CA ILE A 24 15.01 18.63 -14.19
C ILE A 24 14.81 19.31 -12.84
N ASP A 25 14.20 20.48 -12.90
CA ASP A 25 13.74 21.22 -11.74
C ASP A 25 12.27 20.87 -11.48
N VAL A 26 11.91 20.78 -10.19
CA VAL A 26 10.52 20.58 -9.73
C VAL A 26 10.19 21.70 -8.75
N LEU A 27 9.22 22.54 -9.11
CA LEU A 27 8.71 23.60 -8.25
C LEU A 27 7.47 23.13 -7.51
N VAL A 28 7.53 23.21 -6.20
CA VAL A 28 6.42 22.94 -5.28
C VAL A 28 5.96 24.27 -4.67
N GLU A 29 4.66 24.52 -4.69
CA GLU A 29 4.02 25.63 -3.98
C GLU A 29 2.94 25.07 -3.05
N ASP A 30 3.11 25.35 -1.77
CA ASP A 30 2.29 24.79 -0.68
C ASP A 30 2.26 23.27 -0.72
N ASP A 31 1.15 22.66 -1.13
CA ASP A 31 0.97 21.22 -1.17
C ASP A 31 1.05 20.61 -2.58
N LYS A 32 1.32 21.44 -3.62
CA LYS A 32 1.22 21.03 -5.03
C LYS A 32 2.51 21.21 -5.82
N ILE A 33 2.69 20.34 -6.80
CA ILE A 33 3.66 20.52 -7.87
C ILE A 33 3.08 21.52 -8.85
N VAL A 34 3.75 22.64 -9.05
CA VAL A 34 3.23 23.72 -9.93
C VAL A 34 3.98 23.84 -11.26
N GLU A 35 5.25 23.42 -11.30
CA GLU A 35 6.05 23.45 -12.52
C GLU A 35 7.10 22.34 -12.53
N ILE A 36 7.36 21.77 -13.70
CA ILE A 36 8.39 20.76 -13.97
C ILE A 36 9.08 21.13 -15.27
N GLY A 37 10.35 21.48 -15.19
CA GLY A 37 11.09 21.98 -16.36
C GLY A 37 12.60 21.95 -16.13
N ARG A 38 13.33 22.68 -16.96
CA ARG A 38 14.75 22.95 -16.80
C ARG A 38 14.94 24.43 -16.48
N GLU A 39 15.94 24.75 -15.67
CA GLU A 39 16.35 26.13 -15.39
C GLU A 39 15.17 27.01 -14.94
N ILE A 40 14.32 26.49 -14.01
CA ILE A 40 13.19 27.27 -13.49
C ILE A 40 13.74 28.47 -12.71
N GLU A 41 13.38 29.67 -13.20
CA GLU A 41 13.74 30.94 -12.59
C GLU A 41 12.58 31.46 -11.74
N VAL A 42 12.67 31.27 -10.44
CA VAL A 42 11.67 31.72 -9.47
C VAL A 42 12.32 32.09 -8.14
N LYS A 43 11.78 33.09 -7.46
CA LYS A 43 12.13 33.33 -6.08
C LYS A 43 11.45 32.28 -5.19
N ALA A 44 12.20 31.27 -4.77
CA ALA A 44 11.74 30.24 -3.85
C ALA A 44 12.14 30.55 -2.41
N ASP A 45 11.30 30.12 -1.47
CA ASP A 45 11.60 30.21 -0.03
C ASP A 45 12.70 29.22 0.37
N LYS A 46 12.77 28.08 -0.33
CA LYS A 46 13.77 27.05 -0.13
C LYS A 46 14.22 26.48 -1.47
N ILE A 47 15.53 26.34 -1.65
CA ILE A 47 16.15 25.66 -2.81
C ILE A 47 16.81 24.39 -2.29
N ILE A 48 16.58 23.28 -2.99
CA ILE A 48 17.16 21.97 -2.72
C ILE A 48 17.95 21.54 -3.95
N ASP A 49 19.25 21.39 -3.82
CA ASP A 49 20.07 20.83 -4.89
C ASP A 49 19.91 19.31 -4.92
N ALA A 50 19.45 18.80 -6.05
CA ALA A 50 19.26 17.38 -6.34
C ALA A 50 20.23 16.87 -7.41
N THR A 51 21.37 17.56 -7.62
CA THR A 51 22.40 17.12 -8.56
C THR A 51 22.84 15.71 -8.24
N ASN A 52 22.79 14.82 -9.25
CA ASN A 52 23.07 13.38 -9.13
C ASN A 52 22.14 12.63 -8.16
N LYS A 53 21.00 13.19 -7.78
CA LYS A 53 19.99 12.53 -6.97
C LYS A 53 18.76 12.19 -7.81
N VAL A 54 18.09 11.08 -7.46
CA VAL A 54 16.85 10.67 -8.11
C VAL A 54 15.67 11.25 -7.34
N VAL A 55 14.80 11.96 -8.05
CA VAL A 55 13.50 12.41 -7.52
C VAL A 55 12.40 11.60 -8.19
N MET A 56 11.54 10.99 -7.38
CA MET A 56 10.44 10.14 -7.84
C MET A 56 9.22 10.29 -6.93
N PRO A 57 8.02 9.82 -7.37
CA PRO A 57 6.85 9.83 -6.50
C PRO A 57 7.11 9.06 -5.22
N GLY A 58 6.52 9.50 -4.14
CA GLY A 58 6.50 8.75 -2.88
C GLY A 58 5.84 7.38 -3.07
N LEU A 59 6.32 6.39 -2.33
CA LEU A 59 5.82 5.02 -2.42
C LEU A 59 4.45 4.90 -1.74
N ILE A 60 3.58 4.07 -2.33
CA ILE A 60 2.21 3.84 -1.88
C ILE A 60 2.08 2.39 -1.43
N ASN A 61 1.97 2.19 -0.13
CA ASN A 61 1.76 0.90 0.50
C ASN A 61 0.25 0.58 0.55
N THR A 62 -0.22 -0.35 -0.26
CA THR A 62 -1.65 -0.61 -0.43
C THR A 62 -2.22 -1.67 0.49
N HIS A 63 -1.42 -2.25 1.37
CA HIS A 63 -1.87 -3.15 2.43
C HIS A 63 -0.87 -3.17 3.58
N ALA A 64 -1.32 -2.74 4.75
CA ALA A 64 -0.55 -2.78 5.98
C ALA A 64 -1.46 -2.96 7.21
N HIS A 65 -0.83 -3.33 8.33
CA HIS A 65 -1.38 -3.30 9.68
C HIS A 65 -0.48 -2.43 10.53
N VAL A 66 -0.69 -1.11 10.45
CA VAL A 66 0.24 -0.10 10.99
C VAL A 66 0.64 -0.33 12.45
N PRO A 67 -0.28 -0.67 13.39
CA PRO A 67 0.11 -0.88 14.79
C PRO A 67 0.92 -2.16 15.04
N MET A 68 1.10 -3.04 14.06
CA MET A 68 1.74 -4.34 14.25
C MET A 68 3.26 -4.27 14.46
N SER A 69 3.88 -3.09 14.60
CA SER A 69 5.24 -2.98 15.13
C SER A 69 5.40 -3.58 16.54
N ILE A 70 4.32 -3.67 17.32
CA ILE A 70 4.26 -4.39 18.59
C ILE A 70 4.64 -5.87 18.43
N PHE A 71 4.31 -6.46 17.28
CA PHE A 71 4.48 -7.89 16.99
C PHE A 71 5.72 -8.20 16.15
N ARG A 72 6.57 -7.22 15.89
CA ARG A 72 7.79 -7.44 15.09
C ARG A 72 8.61 -8.57 15.68
N GLU A 73 8.84 -9.62 14.86
CA GLU A 73 9.59 -10.84 15.20
C GLU A 73 9.11 -11.55 16.47
N ILE A 74 7.84 -11.45 16.83
CA ILE A 74 7.29 -12.10 18.03
C ILE A 74 7.37 -13.62 17.92
N VAL A 75 7.31 -14.14 16.70
CA VAL A 75 7.41 -15.57 16.40
C VAL A 75 7.93 -15.77 14.97
N ASP A 76 8.79 -16.77 14.79
CA ASP A 76 9.21 -17.28 13.50
C ASP A 76 8.79 -18.75 13.32
N GLY A 77 8.53 -19.16 12.06
CA GLY A 77 8.20 -20.55 11.73
C GLY A 77 6.82 -21.03 12.22
N CYS A 78 5.81 -20.16 12.19
CA CYS A 78 4.44 -20.47 12.59
C CYS A 78 3.45 -20.31 11.41
N PRO A 79 2.61 -21.34 11.11
CA PRO A 79 1.57 -21.22 10.08
C PRO A 79 0.54 -20.14 10.43
N LEU A 80 -0.04 -19.48 9.42
CA LEU A 80 -0.90 -18.30 9.55
C LEU A 80 -2.01 -18.47 10.63
N GLN A 81 -2.82 -19.53 10.59
CA GLN A 81 -3.92 -19.70 11.54
C GLN A 81 -3.42 -19.84 12.97
N GLN A 82 -2.40 -20.66 13.17
CA GLN A 82 -1.79 -20.84 14.49
C GLN A 82 -1.15 -19.54 14.98
N TRP A 83 -0.50 -18.80 14.08
CA TRP A 83 0.09 -17.49 14.36
C TRP A 83 -0.97 -16.50 14.84
N LEU A 84 -2.12 -16.40 14.13
CA LEU A 84 -3.23 -15.54 14.53
C LEU A 84 -3.83 -15.96 15.88
N GLU A 85 -4.24 -17.23 16.01
CA GLU A 85 -5.06 -17.71 17.14
C GLU A 85 -4.25 -17.82 18.45
N GLU A 86 -2.98 -18.26 18.36
CA GLU A 86 -2.17 -18.51 19.55
C GLU A 86 -1.24 -17.36 19.93
N LYS A 87 -0.82 -16.52 18.97
CA LYS A 87 0.22 -15.51 19.20
C LYS A 87 -0.30 -14.08 19.11
N ILE A 88 -1.11 -13.76 18.10
CA ILE A 88 -1.54 -12.39 17.84
C ILE A 88 -2.80 -12.01 18.61
N TRP A 89 -3.92 -12.67 18.35
CA TRP A 89 -5.21 -12.30 18.95
C TRP A 89 -5.22 -12.27 20.48
N PRO A 90 -4.53 -13.18 21.22
CA PRO A 90 -4.48 -13.10 22.70
C PRO A 90 -3.75 -11.86 23.22
N ILE A 91 -2.81 -11.30 22.46
CA ILE A 91 -2.12 -10.05 22.81
C ILE A 91 -2.97 -8.86 22.37
N GLU A 92 -3.48 -8.86 21.13
CA GLU A 92 -4.35 -7.80 20.60
C GLU A 92 -5.55 -7.52 21.50
N ALA A 93 -6.15 -8.56 22.09
CA ALA A 93 -7.28 -8.42 23.02
C ALA A 93 -6.97 -7.62 24.29
N ARG A 94 -5.70 -7.33 24.58
CA ARG A 94 -5.24 -6.59 25.76
C ARG A 94 -4.69 -5.20 25.42
N LEU A 95 -4.53 -4.90 24.14
CA LEU A 95 -4.02 -3.59 23.69
C LEU A 95 -5.03 -2.50 24.01
N ILE A 96 -4.49 -1.33 24.36
CA ILE A 96 -5.25 -0.10 24.60
C ILE A 96 -4.88 0.96 23.56
N ASP A 97 -5.66 2.02 23.47
CA ASP A 97 -5.44 3.12 22.49
C ASP A 97 -4.03 3.71 22.56
N GLU A 98 -3.40 3.76 23.74
CA GLU A 98 -2.04 4.28 23.89
C GLU A 98 -1.01 3.37 23.23
N ASP A 99 -1.15 2.05 23.33
CA ASP A 99 -0.28 1.06 22.68
C ASP A 99 -0.38 1.21 21.15
N ILE A 100 -1.61 1.28 20.63
CA ILE A 100 -1.90 1.46 19.20
C ILE A 100 -1.32 2.79 18.69
N TYR A 101 -1.51 3.87 19.41
CA TYR A 101 -0.97 5.18 19.05
C TYR A 101 0.56 5.17 18.97
N ASN A 102 1.24 4.63 20.00
CA ASN A 102 2.69 4.60 20.06
C ASN A 102 3.29 3.70 18.97
N ALA A 103 2.71 2.52 18.76
CA ALA A 103 3.11 1.60 17.69
C ALA A 103 2.92 2.22 16.30
N SER A 104 1.79 2.88 16.08
CA SER A 104 1.51 3.57 14.82
C SER A 104 2.53 4.66 14.53
N LYS A 105 2.93 5.44 15.52
CA LYS A 105 3.98 6.47 15.36
C LYS A 105 5.31 5.88 14.94
N ILE A 106 5.71 4.75 15.53
CA ILE A 106 6.97 4.06 15.17
C ILE A 106 6.89 3.62 13.71
N THR A 107 5.78 2.99 13.32
CA THR A 107 5.55 2.49 11.96
C THR A 107 5.52 3.63 10.93
N PHE A 108 4.78 4.71 11.19
CA PHE A 108 4.73 5.86 10.28
C PHE A 108 6.10 6.53 10.13
N LYS A 109 6.89 6.61 11.21
CA LYS A 109 8.26 7.12 11.13
C LYS A 109 9.12 6.24 10.23
N GLU A 110 9.09 4.92 10.41
CA GLU A 110 9.79 3.96 9.54
C GLU A 110 9.37 4.12 8.07
N MET A 111 8.07 4.22 7.81
CA MET A 111 7.53 4.42 6.45
C MET A 111 8.03 5.72 5.82
N ILE A 112 8.00 6.83 6.56
CA ILE A 112 8.46 8.14 6.09
C ILE A 112 9.97 8.09 5.81
N GLU A 113 10.76 7.51 6.70
CA GLU A 113 12.22 7.39 6.55
C GLU A 113 12.63 6.46 5.39
N THR A 114 11.76 5.50 5.02
CA THR A 114 11.98 4.57 3.90
C THR A 114 11.22 4.95 2.62
N GLY A 115 10.59 6.14 2.57
CA GLY A 115 10.04 6.71 1.35
C GLY A 115 8.57 6.40 1.06
N SER A 116 7.85 5.76 1.97
CA SER A 116 6.40 5.59 1.83
C SER A 116 5.68 6.88 2.25
N THR A 117 4.83 7.41 1.36
CA THR A 117 4.07 8.65 1.59
C THR A 117 2.60 8.40 1.85
N THR A 118 2.09 7.24 1.42
CA THR A 118 0.69 6.84 1.56
C THR A 118 0.61 5.38 2.00
N VAL A 119 -0.30 5.08 2.92
CA VAL A 119 -0.59 3.72 3.36
C VAL A 119 -2.09 3.44 3.36
N ASN A 120 -2.48 2.23 2.94
CA ASN A 120 -3.80 1.66 3.15
C ASN A 120 -3.72 0.68 4.32
N ASP A 121 -4.19 1.13 5.48
CA ASP A 121 -4.11 0.40 6.75
C ASP A 121 -5.42 -0.34 7.04
N GLN A 122 -5.33 -1.56 7.52
CA GLN A 122 -6.47 -2.35 7.98
C GLN A 122 -6.26 -2.79 9.42
N TYR A 123 -6.93 -2.14 10.35
CA TYR A 123 -6.80 -2.46 11.77
C TYR A 123 -8.07 -2.12 12.56
N PHE A 124 -7.96 -2.04 13.89
CA PHE A 124 -8.99 -1.59 14.83
C PHE A 124 -8.44 -0.43 15.70
N MET A 125 -9.25 0.20 16.56
CA MET A 125 -8.89 1.39 17.35
C MET A 125 -8.44 2.58 16.48
N GLN A 126 -9.21 2.88 15.43
CA GLN A 126 -8.85 3.83 14.38
C GLN A 126 -8.54 5.23 14.87
N GLU A 127 -9.17 5.70 15.94
CA GLU A 127 -8.93 7.05 16.48
C GLU A 127 -7.47 7.21 16.94
N ALA A 128 -6.89 6.18 17.54
CA ALA A 128 -5.49 6.18 17.94
C ALA A 128 -4.53 6.23 16.72
N ILE A 129 -4.84 5.48 15.67
CA ILE A 129 -4.08 5.47 14.42
C ILE A 129 -4.19 6.83 13.71
N ILE A 130 -5.40 7.40 13.62
CA ILE A 130 -5.65 8.72 13.01
C ILE A 130 -4.86 9.80 13.75
N LYS A 131 -4.88 9.79 15.08
CA LYS A 131 -4.09 10.73 15.89
C LYS A 131 -2.60 10.66 15.56
N ALA A 132 -2.05 9.44 15.44
CA ALA A 132 -0.66 9.24 15.07
C ALA A 132 -0.37 9.70 13.63
N ALA A 133 -1.28 9.46 12.68
CA ALA A 133 -1.15 9.89 11.28
C ALA A 133 -1.16 11.43 11.15
N ILE A 134 -2.06 12.12 11.86
CA ILE A 134 -2.10 13.60 11.89
C ILE A 134 -0.77 14.16 12.41
N GLU A 135 -0.26 13.59 13.49
CA GLU A 135 0.98 14.08 14.13
C GLU A 135 2.22 13.83 13.27
N THR A 136 2.29 12.69 12.61
CA THR A 136 3.43 12.34 11.74
C THR A 136 3.35 12.94 10.34
N GLY A 137 2.14 13.29 9.89
CA GLY A 137 1.89 13.89 8.58
C GLY A 137 1.85 12.89 7.42
N VAL A 138 1.70 11.59 7.69
CA VAL A 138 1.55 10.56 6.66
C VAL A 138 0.13 10.59 6.08
N ARG A 139 -0.01 10.29 4.78
CA ARG A 139 -1.32 10.09 4.16
C ARG A 139 -1.84 8.68 4.43
N ILE A 140 -3.06 8.56 4.95
CA ILE A 140 -3.65 7.27 5.30
C ILE A 140 -5.03 7.05 4.67
N GLU A 141 -5.18 5.88 4.06
CA GLU A 141 -6.45 5.23 3.74
C GLU A 141 -6.73 4.23 4.86
N LEU A 142 -7.66 4.54 5.73
CA LEU A 142 -7.94 3.75 6.91
C LEU A 142 -9.13 2.82 6.65
N THR A 143 -8.92 1.52 6.78
CA THR A 143 -9.97 0.51 6.64
C THR A 143 -10.25 -0.15 7.98
N ARG A 144 -11.39 0.20 8.60
CA ARG A 144 -11.87 -0.43 9.85
C ARG A 144 -12.10 -1.90 9.62
N THR A 145 -11.37 -2.77 10.34
CA THR A 145 -11.53 -4.23 10.25
C THR A 145 -12.91 -4.67 10.72
N LEU A 146 -13.69 -5.26 9.81
CA LEU A 146 -15.00 -5.83 10.02
C LEU A 146 -14.94 -7.36 10.00
N MET A 147 -15.50 -7.98 11.01
CA MET A 147 -15.75 -9.42 11.12
C MET A 147 -16.87 -9.64 12.13
N ASP A 148 -17.66 -10.71 11.99
CA ASP A 148 -18.76 -11.06 12.89
C ASP A 148 -18.60 -12.42 13.58
N ILE A 149 -17.52 -13.15 13.28
CA ILE A 149 -17.22 -14.44 13.92
C ILE A 149 -17.10 -14.35 15.46
N ASP A 150 -16.75 -13.18 15.98
CA ASP A 150 -16.65 -12.92 17.43
C ASP A 150 -17.95 -12.40 18.06
N GLY A 151 -19.05 -12.36 17.32
CA GLY A 151 -20.36 -11.89 17.78
C GLY A 151 -20.51 -10.37 17.89
N ASN A 152 -19.48 -9.57 17.56
CA ASN A 152 -19.49 -8.11 17.69
C ASN A 152 -19.69 -7.36 16.36
N GLY A 153 -20.17 -8.01 15.32
CA GLY A 153 -20.27 -7.45 13.96
C GLY A 153 -21.09 -6.15 13.90
N GLU A 154 -22.27 -6.09 14.52
CA GLU A 154 -23.13 -4.89 14.49
C GLU A 154 -22.46 -3.67 15.16
N LYS A 155 -21.75 -3.89 16.26
CA LYS A 155 -20.98 -2.84 16.93
C LYS A 155 -19.91 -2.27 16.00
N LYS A 156 -19.17 -3.14 15.30
CA LYS A 156 -18.11 -2.75 14.37
C LYS A 156 -18.64 -1.96 13.17
N LEU A 157 -19.80 -2.33 12.62
CA LEU A 157 -20.46 -1.57 11.54
C LEU A 157 -20.86 -0.17 12.01
N LYS A 158 -21.42 -0.08 13.22
CA LYS A 158 -21.79 1.22 13.83
C LYS A 158 -20.56 2.11 14.05
N GLU A 159 -19.49 1.57 14.62
CA GLU A 159 -18.23 2.29 14.81
C GLU A 159 -17.67 2.80 13.49
N LEU A 160 -17.71 1.99 12.43
CA LEU A 160 -17.27 2.42 11.10
C LEU A 160 -18.15 3.57 10.57
N GLU A 161 -19.47 3.49 10.71
CA GLU A 161 -20.37 4.54 10.24
C GLU A 161 -20.18 5.85 11.02
N GLU A 162 -19.89 5.79 12.32
CA GLU A 162 -19.53 6.93 13.15
C GLU A 162 -18.22 7.58 12.67
N LEU A 163 -17.18 6.78 12.38
CA LEU A 163 -15.91 7.25 11.80
C LEU A 163 -16.10 7.93 10.44
N ILE A 164 -16.88 7.32 9.55
CA ILE A 164 -17.19 7.90 8.23
C ILE A 164 -17.81 9.29 8.42
N ASN A 165 -18.81 9.41 9.28
CA ASN A 165 -19.51 10.69 9.52
C ASN A 165 -18.59 11.73 10.15
N LYS A 166 -17.69 11.33 11.05
CA LYS A 166 -16.75 12.22 11.74
C LYS A 166 -15.70 12.78 10.80
N TYR A 167 -15.15 11.95 9.89
CA TYR A 167 -14.01 12.31 9.05
C TYR A 167 -14.37 12.66 7.60
N LYS A 168 -15.65 12.63 7.20
CA LYS A 168 -16.09 12.90 5.81
C LYS A 168 -15.70 14.27 5.25
N THR A 169 -15.46 15.25 6.11
CA THR A 169 -15.05 16.62 5.74
C THR A 169 -13.61 16.92 6.11
N PHE A 170 -12.87 15.92 6.56
CA PHE A 170 -11.44 16.07 6.84
C PHE A 170 -10.66 16.31 5.54
N ASP A 171 -9.41 16.76 5.65
CA ASP A 171 -8.58 16.93 4.47
C ASP A 171 -8.30 15.58 3.77
N ASP A 172 -7.72 15.62 2.57
CA ASP A 172 -7.45 14.41 1.78
C ASP A 172 -6.27 13.58 2.30
N MET A 173 -5.70 13.94 3.44
CA MET A 173 -4.66 13.18 4.14
C MET A 173 -5.22 11.96 4.86
N ILE A 174 -6.51 11.98 5.24
CA ILE A 174 -7.18 10.89 5.94
C ILE A 174 -8.44 10.53 5.19
N SER A 175 -8.55 9.27 4.79
CA SER A 175 -9.77 8.71 4.19
C SER A 175 -10.23 7.50 4.99
N ILE A 176 -11.54 7.35 5.17
CA ILE A 176 -12.13 6.20 5.83
C ILE A 176 -12.75 5.30 4.77
N ASN A 177 -12.44 4.00 4.83
CA ASN A 177 -12.90 2.98 3.92
C ASN A 177 -13.41 1.75 4.67
N VAL A 178 -14.00 0.78 3.96
CA VAL A 178 -14.54 -0.45 4.54
C VAL A 178 -13.47 -1.53 4.52
N GLY A 179 -13.11 -2.06 5.68
CA GLY A 179 -12.15 -3.16 5.83
C GLY A 179 -12.86 -4.46 6.18
N ILE A 180 -13.14 -5.35 5.24
CA ILE A 180 -13.57 -6.72 5.55
C ILE A 180 -12.32 -7.51 5.89
N HIS A 181 -12.26 -8.13 7.10
CA HIS A 181 -11.08 -8.91 7.48
C HIS A 181 -10.78 -9.98 6.42
N GLY A 182 -11.72 -10.86 6.20
CA GLY A 182 -11.69 -11.89 5.17
C GLY A 182 -13.05 -12.56 5.07
N LEU A 183 -13.36 -13.18 3.94
CA LEU A 183 -14.66 -13.85 3.75
C LEU A 183 -14.86 -15.03 4.70
N TYR A 184 -13.80 -15.63 5.21
CA TYR A 184 -13.86 -16.75 6.17
C TYR A 184 -14.21 -16.33 7.61
N THR A 185 -14.14 -15.04 7.92
CA THR A 185 -14.49 -14.46 9.24
C THR A 185 -15.78 -13.63 9.20
N CYS A 186 -16.46 -13.61 8.06
CA CYS A 186 -17.65 -12.80 7.83
C CYS A 186 -18.77 -13.67 7.26
N SER A 187 -19.92 -13.70 7.95
CA SER A 187 -21.12 -14.36 7.43
C SER A 187 -21.60 -13.71 6.12
N PRO A 188 -22.34 -14.44 5.25
CA PRO A 188 -22.91 -13.88 4.03
C PRO A 188 -23.76 -12.62 4.26
N GLU A 189 -24.54 -12.60 5.33
CA GLU A 189 -25.37 -11.46 5.75
C GLU A 189 -24.51 -10.27 6.15
N TYR A 190 -23.40 -10.51 6.83
CA TYR A 190 -22.50 -9.47 7.29
C TYR A 190 -21.70 -8.86 6.13
N VAL A 191 -21.22 -9.69 5.20
CA VAL A 191 -20.60 -9.23 3.93
C VAL A 191 -21.57 -8.33 3.17
N LYS A 192 -22.86 -8.70 3.09
CA LYS A 192 -23.89 -7.86 2.45
C LYS A 192 -24.00 -6.50 3.15
N LYS A 193 -24.11 -6.47 4.48
CA LYS A 193 -24.19 -5.20 5.25
C LYS A 193 -22.97 -4.31 5.03
N ALA A 194 -21.75 -4.89 5.07
CA ALA A 194 -20.52 -4.15 4.83
C ALA A 194 -20.45 -3.55 3.42
N THR A 195 -20.84 -4.33 2.39
CA THR A 195 -20.88 -3.86 1.00
C THR A 195 -22.00 -2.85 0.75
N ASP A 196 -23.15 -2.96 1.41
CA ASP A 196 -24.22 -1.96 1.34
C ASP A 196 -23.77 -0.64 1.96
N LEU A 197 -23.02 -0.67 3.07
CA LEU A 197 -22.41 0.51 3.67
C LEU A 197 -21.38 1.16 2.73
N ALA A 198 -20.54 0.37 2.07
CA ALA A 198 -19.59 0.86 1.08
C ALA A 198 -20.30 1.57 -0.08
N ARG A 199 -21.41 1.02 -0.61
CA ARG A 199 -22.22 1.67 -1.66
C ARG A 199 -22.87 2.96 -1.18
N LYS A 200 -23.45 2.94 0.02
CA LYS A 200 -24.12 4.11 0.63
C LYS A 200 -23.21 5.34 0.66
N TYR A 201 -21.94 5.15 0.97
CA TYR A 201 -20.96 6.22 1.14
C TYR A 201 -19.94 6.31 -0.01
N ASN A 202 -20.08 5.49 -1.07
CA ASN A 202 -19.14 5.39 -2.20
C ASN A 202 -17.68 5.15 -1.77
N LEU A 203 -17.49 4.21 -0.84
CA LEU A 203 -16.19 3.87 -0.26
C LEU A 203 -15.53 2.69 -0.99
N THR A 204 -14.22 2.59 -0.84
CA THR A 204 -13.43 1.43 -1.22
C THR A 204 -13.66 0.30 -0.22
N VAL A 205 -13.70 -0.95 -0.70
CA VAL A 205 -13.59 -2.13 0.17
C VAL A 205 -12.20 -2.70 0.04
N HIS A 206 -11.58 -2.96 1.17
CA HIS A 206 -10.29 -3.65 1.27
C HIS A 206 -10.42 -4.91 2.12
N MET A 207 -9.78 -6.03 1.72
CA MET A 207 -9.81 -7.27 2.49
C MET A 207 -8.68 -8.23 2.13
N HIS A 208 -8.36 -9.16 3.06
CA HIS A 208 -7.55 -10.33 2.77
C HIS A 208 -8.35 -11.30 1.88
N PHE A 209 -7.71 -11.91 0.90
CA PHE A 209 -8.40 -12.79 -0.03
C PHE A 209 -7.51 -13.92 -0.55
N CYS A 210 -7.91 -15.16 -0.29
CA CYS A 210 -7.25 -16.37 -0.77
C CYS A 210 -5.75 -16.39 -0.47
N GLU A 211 -5.37 -16.04 0.75
CA GLU A 211 -3.98 -16.01 1.17
C GLU A 211 -3.40 -17.43 1.28
N ASN A 212 -4.16 -18.37 1.85
CA ASN A 212 -3.76 -19.76 1.95
C ASN A 212 -4.88 -20.75 1.61
N SER A 213 -4.55 -22.05 1.53
CA SER A 213 -5.51 -23.07 1.11
C SER A 213 -6.63 -23.30 2.14
N LYS A 214 -6.34 -23.15 3.43
CA LYS A 214 -7.34 -23.28 4.49
C LYS A 214 -8.41 -22.22 4.41
N GLU A 215 -8.02 -20.96 4.18
CA GLU A 215 -8.96 -19.85 3.94
C GLU A 215 -9.88 -20.14 2.76
N VAL A 216 -9.34 -20.63 1.63
CA VAL A 216 -10.14 -20.97 0.44
C VAL A 216 -11.20 -22.03 0.77
N GLU A 217 -10.84 -23.08 1.53
CA GLU A 217 -11.78 -24.12 1.97
C GLU A 217 -12.86 -23.56 2.89
N ASP A 218 -12.48 -22.72 3.85
CA ASP A 218 -13.39 -22.12 4.83
C ASP A 218 -14.38 -21.16 4.13
N ILE A 219 -13.93 -20.36 3.15
CA ILE A 219 -14.79 -19.49 2.34
C ILE A 219 -15.82 -20.35 1.56
N LYS A 220 -15.35 -21.38 0.87
CA LYS A 220 -16.25 -22.26 0.10
C LYS A 220 -17.35 -22.88 0.97
N LYS A 221 -16.97 -23.33 2.15
CA LYS A 221 -17.91 -23.94 3.11
C LYS A 221 -18.88 -22.90 3.69
N LEU A 222 -18.38 -21.77 4.16
CA LEU A 222 -19.19 -20.76 4.84
C LEU A 222 -20.20 -20.08 3.89
N HIS A 223 -19.78 -19.80 2.68
CA HIS A 223 -20.59 -19.09 1.67
C HIS A 223 -21.32 -20.02 0.70
N ASN A 224 -21.10 -21.35 0.81
CA ASN A 224 -21.66 -22.36 -0.10
C ASN A 224 -21.39 -22.05 -1.57
N VAL A 225 -20.11 -21.87 -1.92
CA VAL A 225 -19.62 -21.50 -3.25
C VAL A 225 -18.59 -22.51 -3.76
N GLU A 226 -18.46 -22.64 -5.09
CA GLU A 226 -17.46 -23.50 -5.71
C GLU A 226 -16.06 -22.88 -5.69
N TYR A 227 -16.00 -21.57 -5.86
CA TYR A 227 -14.76 -20.77 -5.76
C TYR A 227 -15.03 -19.41 -5.10
N PRO A 228 -14.04 -18.86 -4.34
CA PRO A 228 -14.23 -17.70 -3.48
C PRO A 228 -14.76 -16.45 -4.20
N SER A 229 -14.34 -16.21 -5.43
CA SER A 229 -14.74 -15.02 -6.19
C SER A 229 -16.22 -14.96 -6.57
N GLN A 230 -16.98 -16.06 -6.42
CA GLN A 230 -18.44 -16.00 -6.56
C GLN A 230 -19.10 -15.10 -5.50
N VAL A 231 -18.47 -14.99 -4.32
CA VAL A 231 -18.91 -14.04 -3.29
C VAL A 231 -18.69 -12.60 -3.75
N LEU A 232 -17.59 -12.35 -4.45
CA LEU A 232 -17.30 -11.02 -5.04
C LEU A 232 -18.36 -10.66 -6.09
N GLU A 233 -18.66 -11.55 -7.03
CA GLU A 233 -19.72 -11.31 -8.03
C GLU A 233 -21.06 -11.02 -7.38
N LYS A 234 -21.39 -11.72 -6.29
CA LYS A 234 -22.68 -11.59 -5.61
C LYS A 234 -22.85 -10.27 -4.88
N TYR A 235 -21.81 -9.78 -4.22
CA TYR A 235 -21.92 -8.67 -3.27
C TYR A 235 -21.14 -7.41 -3.63
N PHE A 236 -20.06 -7.46 -4.44
CA PHE A 236 -19.12 -6.35 -4.64
C PHE A 236 -19.31 -5.57 -5.96
N GLY A 237 -20.32 -5.91 -6.75
CA GLY A 237 -20.56 -5.23 -8.02
C GLY A 237 -20.65 -3.70 -7.87
N GLY A 238 -19.88 -2.96 -8.67
CA GLY A 238 -19.82 -1.49 -8.66
C GLY A 238 -19.04 -0.86 -7.52
N ILE A 239 -18.42 -1.66 -6.64
CA ILE A 239 -17.59 -1.16 -5.53
C ILE A 239 -16.12 -1.23 -5.93
N ASN A 240 -15.36 -0.11 -5.72
CA ASN A 240 -13.91 -0.18 -5.81
C ASN A 240 -13.38 -1.13 -4.74
N THR A 241 -12.65 -2.16 -5.16
CA THR A 241 -12.22 -3.23 -4.26
C THR A 241 -10.73 -3.49 -4.41
N ILE A 242 -10.05 -3.68 -3.29
CA ILE A 242 -8.64 -4.05 -3.20
C ILE A 242 -8.54 -5.36 -2.42
N LEU A 243 -7.97 -6.39 -3.04
CA LEU A 243 -7.76 -7.69 -2.42
C LEU A 243 -6.28 -7.87 -2.07
N ALA A 244 -5.99 -8.09 -0.80
CA ALA A 244 -4.63 -8.40 -0.36
C ALA A 244 -4.30 -9.89 -0.58
N HIS A 245 -3.03 -10.19 -0.81
CA HIS A 245 -2.40 -11.51 -1.00
C HIS A 245 -2.73 -12.21 -2.31
N CYS A 246 -3.94 -12.70 -2.52
CA CYS A 246 -4.38 -13.39 -3.74
C CYS A 246 -3.45 -14.55 -4.15
N VAL A 247 -2.98 -15.37 -3.19
CA VAL A 247 -1.98 -16.42 -3.42
C VAL A 247 -2.61 -17.67 -4.02
N LYS A 248 -3.78 -18.09 -3.51
CA LYS A 248 -4.44 -19.36 -3.86
C LYS A 248 -5.65 -19.16 -4.76
N LEU A 249 -5.47 -18.39 -5.83
CA LEU A 249 -6.52 -18.14 -6.80
C LEU A 249 -6.64 -19.29 -7.83
N SER A 250 -7.86 -19.72 -8.12
CA SER A 250 -8.15 -20.52 -9.31
C SER A 250 -8.17 -19.64 -10.56
N LYS A 251 -8.23 -20.29 -11.74
CA LYS A 251 -8.41 -19.56 -13.00
C LYS A 251 -9.72 -18.76 -12.99
N GLN A 252 -10.80 -19.34 -12.47
CA GLN A 252 -12.10 -18.71 -12.34
C GLN A 252 -12.04 -17.46 -11.46
N ASP A 253 -11.32 -17.52 -10.32
CA ASP A 253 -11.14 -16.37 -9.45
C ASP A 253 -10.44 -15.23 -10.19
N ILE A 254 -9.36 -15.52 -10.93
CA ILE A 254 -8.62 -14.51 -11.70
C ILE A 254 -9.49 -13.88 -12.79
N ASP A 255 -10.30 -14.68 -13.51
CA ASP A 255 -11.19 -14.19 -14.56
C ASP A 255 -12.25 -13.22 -13.98
N ILE A 256 -12.80 -13.54 -12.81
CA ILE A 256 -13.78 -12.67 -12.11
C ILE A 256 -13.12 -11.39 -11.60
N ILE A 257 -11.96 -11.48 -10.96
CA ILE A 257 -11.19 -10.30 -10.48
C ILE A 257 -10.95 -9.33 -11.64
N LYS A 258 -10.56 -9.86 -12.81
CA LYS A 258 -10.38 -9.06 -14.02
C LYS A 258 -11.70 -8.42 -14.49
N LYS A 259 -12.76 -9.23 -14.63
CA LYS A 259 -14.09 -8.78 -15.08
C LYS A 259 -14.65 -7.65 -14.22
N MET A 260 -14.42 -7.73 -12.91
CA MET A 260 -14.89 -6.74 -11.94
C MET A 260 -13.94 -5.55 -11.78
N ASN A 261 -12.80 -5.50 -12.50
CA ASN A 261 -11.78 -4.45 -12.39
C ASN A 261 -11.26 -4.24 -10.94
N ILE A 262 -11.09 -5.33 -10.22
CA ILE A 262 -10.60 -5.35 -8.83
C ILE A 262 -9.07 -5.22 -8.83
N SER A 263 -8.52 -4.46 -7.89
CA SER A 263 -7.08 -4.33 -7.69
C SER A 263 -6.56 -5.39 -6.71
N VAL A 264 -5.31 -5.82 -6.91
CA VAL A 264 -4.64 -6.81 -6.04
C VAL A 264 -3.44 -6.14 -5.35
N ALA A 265 -3.40 -6.19 -4.02
CA ALA A 265 -2.26 -5.78 -3.21
C ALA A 265 -1.38 -7.00 -2.92
N HIS A 266 -0.24 -7.10 -3.59
CA HIS A 266 0.70 -8.20 -3.44
C HIS A 266 1.61 -7.97 -2.22
N CYS A 267 1.64 -8.93 -1.30
CA CYS A 267 2.41 -8.91 -0.06
C CYS A 267 3.48 -10.03 -0.07
N PRO A 268 4.54 -9.90 -0.89
CA PRO A 268 5.44 -11.02 -1.18
C PRO A 268 6.18 -11.55 0.04
N VAL A 269 6.66 -10.66 0.92
CA VAL A 269 7.46 -11.03 2.09
C VAL A 269 6.61 -11.79 3.10
N SER A 270 5.45 -11.26 3.47
CA SER A 270 4.51 -11.90 4.40
C SER A 270 4.05 -13.26 3.89
N ASN A 271 3.63 -13.35 2.61
CA ASN A 271 3.20 -14.61 2.01
C ASN A 271 4.24 -15.72 2.11
N LEU A 272 5.54 -15.37 1.98
CA LEU A 272 6.64 -16.33 2.11
C LEU A 272 6.89 -16.71 3.56
N ARG A 273 6.93 -15.74 4.46
CA ARG A 273 7.21 -15.97 5.89
C ARG A 273 6.14 -16.82 6.56
N LEU A 274 4.87 -16.62 6.20
CA LEU A 274 3.75 -17.42 6.69
C LEU A 274 3.54 -18.73 5.92
N GLY A 275 4.40 -19.04 4.94
CA GLY A 275 4.30 -20.27 4.16
C GLY A 275 3.08 -20.34 3.23
N CYS A 276 2.45 -19.21 2.93
CA CYS A 276 1.25 -19.16 2.07
C CYS A 276 1.55 -19.50 0.61
N GLY A 277 2.76 -19.20 0.14
CA GLY A 277 3.21 -19.47 -1.23
C GLY A 277 3.44 -18.21 -2.06
N ILE A 278 3.52 -18.38 -3.38
CA ILE A 278 3.81 -17.29 -4.33
C ILE A 278 2.58 -17.03 -5.21
N ALA A 279 1.99 -15.85 -5.11
CA ALA A 279 0.89 -15.41 -5.97
C ALA A 279 1.35 -15.31 -7.45
N GLU A 280 0.47 -15.56 -8.41
CA GLU A 280 0.77 -15.53 -9.86
C GLU A 280 0.60 -14.11 -10.44
N ILE A 281 1.25 -13.11 -9.83
CA ILE A 281 1.02 -11.70 -10.18
C ILE A 281 1.45 -11.34 -11.61
N GLU A 282 2.47 -12.00 -12.16
CA GLU A 282 2.86 -11.79 -13.57
C GLU A 282 1.74 -12.23 -14.53
N LYS A 283 1.06 -13.35 -14.23
CA LYS A 283 -0.10 -13.80 -14.99
C LYS A 283 -1.27 -12.81 -14.89
N MET A 284 -1.59 -12.38 -13.67
CA MET A 284 -2.65 -11.39 -13.43
C MET A 284 -2.35 -10.05 -14.13
N ARG A 285 -1.10 -9.57 -14.04
CA ARG A 285 -0.64 -8.35 -14.73
C ARG A 285 -0.81 -8.45 -16.25
N LYS A 286 -0.39 -9.57 -16.86
CA LYS A 286 -0.56 -9.81 -18.30
C LYS A 286 -2.04 -9.85 -18.73
N MET A 287 -2.93 -10.22 -17.85
CA MET A 287 -4.37 -10.15 -18.07
C MET A 287 -4.94 -8.72 -17.89
N GLY A 288 -4.11 -7.75 -17.46
CA GLY A 288 -4.50 -6.35 -17.28
C GLY A 288 -5.17 -6.05 -15.93
N ILE A 289 -5.02 -6.95 -14.93
CA ILE A 289 -5.42 -6.67 -13.54
C ILE A 289 -4.45 -5.65 -12.94
N ASN A 290 -4.98 -4.65 -12.25
CA ASN A 290 -4.17 -3.68 -11.53
C ASN A 290 -3.50 -4.33 -10.32
N ILE A 291 -2.17 -4.50 -10.38
CA ILE A 291 -1.37 -5.06 -9.29
C ILE A 291 -0.64 -3.93 -8.57
N THR A 292 -0.66 -3.98 -7.26
CA THR A 292 0.01 -3.04 -6.35
C THR A 292 0.87 -3.80 -5.34
N ILE A 293 1.59 -3.10 -4.46
CA ILE A 293 2.43 -3.71 -3.43
C ILE A 293 1.93 -3.29 -2.04
N GLY A 294 1.88 -4.26 -1.13
CA GLY A 294 1.71 -4.08 0.30
C GLY A 294 2.86 -4.72 1.07
N THR A 295 3.21 -4.16 2.21
CA THR A 295 4.19 -4.76 3.14
C THR A 295 3.57 -5.77 4.08
N ASP A 296 2.24 -5.66 4.27
CA ASP A 296 1.54 -6.30 5.38
C ASP A 296 1.97 -5.71 6.74
N GLY A 297 1.64 -6.35 7.86
CA GLY A 297 2.08 -5.94 9.19
C GLY A 297 3.49 -6.41 9.52
N GLN A 298 4.17 -5.69 10.41
CA GLN A 298 5.54 -6.04 10.83
C GLN A 298 5.63 -7.37 11.59
N GLY A 299 4.50 -7.90 12.07
CA GLY A 299 4.46 -9.24 12.67
C GLY A 299 4.67 -10.38 11.66
N SER A 300 4.33 -10.16 10.38
CA SER A 300 4.52 -11.13 9.29
C SER A 300 5.49 -10.63 8.22
N GLY A 301 5.54 -9.31 7.97
CA GLY A 301 6.38 -8.68 6.95
C GLY A 301 7.76 -8.19 7.45
N SER A 302 8.02 -8.15 8.75
CA SER A 302 9.22 -7.67 9.46
C SER A 302 9.40 -6.15 9.46
N ASN A 303 9.30 -5.48 8.34
CA ASN A 303 9.54 -4.05 8.18
C ASN A 303 8.57 -3.42 7.19
N MET A 304 8.62 -2.08 7.09
CA MET A 304 7.77 -1.29 6.18
C MET A 304 8.55 -0.79 4.95
N ASP A 305 9.71 -1.38 4.64
CA ASP A 305 10.53 -0.99 3.50
C ASP A 305 9.93 -1.53 2.18
N MET A 306 9.29 -0.64 1.44
CA MET A 306 8.69 -0.96 0.15
C MET A 306 9.73 -1.39 -0.91
N PHE A 307 11.00 -0.97 -0.80
CA PHE A 307 12.06 -1.41 -1.73
C PHE A 307 12.35 -2.90 -1.56
N GLU A 308 12.32 -3.41 -0.34
CA GLU A 308 12.43 -4.85 -0.09
C GLU A 308 11.27 -5.59 -0.74
N SER A 309 10.03 -5.16 -0.50
CA SER A 309 8.84 -5.76 -1.09
C SER A 309 8.86 -5.72 -2.63
N MET A 310 9.33 -4.61 -3.23
CA MET A 310 9.51 -4.50 -4.69
C MET A 310 10.52 -5.52 -5.22
N LYS A 311 11.66 -5.69 -4.54
CA LYS A 311 12.68 -6.69 -4.93
C LYS A 311 12.12 -8.10 -4.90
N PHE A 312 11.41 -8.47 -3.83
CA PHE A 312 10.75 -9.77 -3.73
C PHE A 312 9.69 -9.96 -4.82
N ALA A 313 8.84 -8.96 -5.08
CA ALA A 313 7.83 -9.01 -6.13
C ALA A 313 8.46 -9.28 -7.50
N ALA A 314 9.57 -8.62 -7.83
CA ALA A 314 10.29 -8.84 -9.09
C ALA A 314 10.93 -10.23 -9.19
N THR A 315 11.69 -10.62 -8.16
CA THR A 315 12.55 -11.81 -8.21
C THR A 315 11.76 -13.11 -8.15
N LEU A 316 10.73 -13.17 -7.29
CA LEU A 316 9.91 -14.37 -7.12
C LEU A 316 9.18 -14.77 -8.40
N GLN A 317 8.70 -13.80 -9.18
CA GLN A 317 7.99 -14.11 -10.43
C GLN A 317 8.94 -14.67 -11.48
N LYS A 318 10.18 -14.17 -11.53
CA LYS A 318 11.20 -14.73 -12.44
C LYS A 318 11.49 -16.19 -12.13
N GLY A 319 11.68 -16.53 -10.87
CA GLY A 319 11.90 -17.91 -10.43
C GLY A 319 10.65 -18.78 -10.62
N LYS A 320 9.46 -18.31 -10.22
CA LYS A 320 8.22 -19.07 -10.35
C LYS A 320 7.89 -19.47 -11.79
N PHE A 321 8.14 -18.58 -12.75
CA PHE A 321 7.83 -18.80 -14.17
C PHE A 321 9.06 -19.23 -15.00
N GLU A 322 10.22 -19.46 -14.37
CA GLU A 322 11.49 -19.78 -15.04
C GLU A 322 11.78 -18.83 -16.22
N ASN A 323 11.45 -17.56 -16.04
CA ASN A 323 11.50 -16.54 -17.08
C ASN A 323 12.11 -15.22 -16.55
N ALA A 324 13.34 -14.93 -16.99
CA ALA A 324 14.04 -13.70 -16.62
C ALA A 324 13.31 -12.40 -17.04
N CYS A 325 12.44 -12.48 -18.05
CA CYS A 325 11.62 -11.35 -18.52
C CYS A 325 10.32 -11.16 -17.73
N ALA A 326 9.97 -12.10 -16.83
CA ALA A 326 8.79 -11.92 -15.99
C ALA A 326 8.98 -10.72 -15.05
N MET A 327 7.92 -9.99 -14.81
CA MET A 327 7.85 -8.83 -13.91
C MET A 327 9.02 -7.85 -14.11
N PRO A 328 9.04 -7.09 -15.24
CA PRO A 328 10.07 -6.10 -15.51
C PRO A 328 10.15 -5.03 -14.40
N ALA A 329 11.33 -4.50 -14.14
CA ALA A 329 11.58 -3.54 -13.06
C ALA A 329 10.64 -2.32 -13.10
N TYR A 330 10.39 -1.75 -14.27
CA TYR A 330 9.47 -0.62 -14.42
C TYR A 330 8.03 -0.96 -14.05
N GLU A 331 7.56 -2.17 -14.35
CA GLU A 331 6.22 -2.62 -13.93
C GLU A 331 6.12 -2.71 -12.40
N VAL A 332 7.18 -3.18 -11.74
CA VAL A 332 7.24 -3.22 -10.26
C VAL A 332 7.23 -1.81 -9.67
N LEU A 333 7.95 -0.87 -10.28
CA LEU A 333 7.94 0.52 -9.84
C LEU A 333 6.53 1.14 -9.96
N LYS A 334 5.79 0.82 -11.03
CA LYS A 334 4.38 1.23 -11.17
C LYS A 334 3.51 0.66 -10.06
N MET A 335 3.74 -0.59 -9.64
CA MET A 335 2.96 -1.23 -8.56
C MET A 335 3.09 -0.47 -7.23
N ALA A 336 4.26 0.08 -6.94
CA ALA A 336 4.53 0.83 -5.72
C ALA A 336 4.19 2.34 -5.83
N THR A 337 3.73 2.82 -6.98
CA THR A 337 3.45 4.24 -7.24
C THR A 337 2.07 4.43 -7.90
N ILE A 338 2.02 4.63 -9.21
CA ILE A 338 0.79 5.00 -9.92
C ILE A 338 -0.32 3.92 -9.86
N ASN A 339 0.04 2.63 -9.84
CA ASN A 339 -0.94 1.57 -9.67
C ASN A 339 -1.55 1.58 -8.26
N GLY A 340 -0.74 1.86 -7.22
CA GLY A 340 -1.20 2.08 -5.86
C GLY A 340 -2.20 3.23 -5.79
N ALA A 341 -1.85 4.37 -6.37
CA ALA A 341 -2.74 5.53 -6.46
C ALA A 341 -4.07 5.20 -7.17
N LYS A 342 -4.00 4.42 -8.26
CA LYS A 342 -5.19 3.96 -9.00
C LYS A 342 -6.08 3.05 -8.14
N ALA A 343 -5.48 2.11 -7.41
CA ALA A 343 -6.23 1.23 -6.51
C ALA A 343 -6.98 2.02 -5.43
N LEU A 344 -6.36 3.09 -4.92
CA LEU A 344 -6.94 4.00 -3.92
C LEU A 344 -7.86 5.08 -4.52
N ARG A 345 -8.09 5.10 -5.83
CA ARG A 345 -8.85 6.15 -6.55
C ARG A 345 -8.27 7.56 -6.36
N LYS A 346 -6.94 7.65 -6.26
CA LYS A 346 -6.19 8.91 -6.05
C LYS A 346 -5.17 9.20 -7.16
N GLN A 347 -5.24 8.51 -8.31
CA GLN A 347 -4.31 8.70 -9.44
C GLN A 347 -4.28 10.12 -9.99
N ASP A 348 -5.33 10.90 -9.79
CA ASP A 348 -5.39 12.31 -10.19
C ASP A 348 -4.73 13.25 -9.17
N LYS A 349 -4.32 12.72 -8.00
CA LYS A 349 -3.73 13.50 -6.91
C LYS A 349 -2.30 13.12 -6.58
N ILE A 350 -1.97 11.80 -6.60
CA ILE A 350 -0.68 11.23 -6.17
C ILE A 350 -0.22 10.09 -7.09
N GLY A 351 0.94 9.52 -6.83
CA GLY A 351 1.49 8.36 -7.54
C GLY A 351 2.32 8.69 -8.77
N SER A 352 2.38 9.96 -9.17
CA SER A 352 3.26 10.48 -10.22
C SER A 352 3.62 11.94 -9.93
N ILE A 353 4.73 12.42 -10.52
CA ILE A 353 5.16 13.81 -10.45
C ILE A 353 4.62 14.51 -11.70
N GLU A 354 3.50 15.20 -11.55
CA GLU A 354 2.79 15.95 -12.59
C GLU A 354 2.32 17.29 -12.04
N THR A 355 2.33 18.31 -12.88
CA THR A 355 1.80 19.64 -12.52
C THR A 355 0.34 19.53 -12.07
N GLY A 356 0.02 20.14 -10.92
CA GLY A 356 -1.30 20.13 -10.29
C GLY A 356 -1.51 19.02 -9.27
N LYS A 357 -0.70 17.96 -9.27
CA LYS A 357 -0.76 16.89 -8.25
C LYS A 357 -0.12 17.33 -6.94
N LYS A 358 -0.42 16.58 -5.89
CA LYS A 358 0.18 16.77 -4.57
C LYS A 358 1.67 16.51 -4.61
N ALA A 359 2.41 17.27 -3.85
CA ALA A 359 3.86 17.08 -3.70
C ALA A 359 4.14 15.98 -2.66
N ASP A 360 3.83 14.74 -3.08
CA ASP A 360 4.18 13.50 -2.39
C ASP A 360 5.32 12.85 -3.18
N LEU A 361 6.57 13.11 -2.78
CA LEU A 361 7.76 12.70 -3.50
C LEU A 361 8.91 12.31 -2.56
N ILE A 362 9.84 11.52 -3.09
CA ILE A 362 11.07 11.14 -2.40
C ILE A 362 12.29 11.48 -3.23
N MET A 363 13.42 11.65 -2.52
CA MET A 363 14.73 11.81 -3.12
C MET A 363 15.63 10.67 -2.67
N LEU A 364 16.28 10.01 -3.64
CA LEU A 364 17.21 8.92 -3.40
C LEU A 364 18.65 9.38 -3.66
N ASP A 365 19.55 8.96 -2.79
CA ASP A 365 20.99 9.01 -3.02
C ASP A 365 21.49 7.64 -3.44
N LEU A 366 22.00 7.54 -4.67
CA LEU A 366 22.53 6.31 -5.25
C LEU A 366 24.06 6.33 -5.37
N ASP A 367 24.72 7.36 -4.84
CA ASP A 367 26.19 7.46 -4.83
C ASP A 367 26.78 6.68 -3.65
N ASN A 368 26.77 5.35 -3.79
CA ASN A 368 27.34 4.44 -2.80
C ASN A 368 27.77 3.11 -3.44
N VAL A 369 28.53 2.31 -2.69
CA VAL A 369 29.13 1.06 -3.16
C VAL A 369 28.12 -0.03 -3.59
N THR A 370 26.87 0.05 -3.16
CA THR A 370 25.84 -0.96 -3.48
C THR A 370 25.06 -0.64 -4.74
N THR A 371 25.16 0.58 -5.24
CA THR A 371 24.44 1.10 -6.42
C THR A 371 25.37 1.58 -7.53
N THR A 372 26.66 1.71 -7.31
CA THR A 372 27.65 2.15 -8.30
C THR A 372 28.41 0.98 -8.90
N PRO A 373 28.57 0.88 -10.26
CA PRO A 373 28.08 1.82 -11.28
C PRO A 373 26.61 1.61 -11.64
N ILE A 374 25.90 2.69 -11.96
CA ILE A 374 24.50 2.66 -12.40
C ILE A 374 24.47 2.40 -13.92
N ASN A 375 24.08 1.21 -14.35
CA ASN A 375 23.90 0.87 -15.76
C ASN A 375 22.44 0.97 -16.21
N ASP A 376 21.50 0.51 -15.37
CA ASP A 376 20.06 0.64 -15.57
C ASP A 376 19.43 1.17 -14.27
N LEU A 377 19.09 2.45 -14.28
CA LEU A 377 18.57 3.15 -13.11
C LEU A 377 17.31 2.50 -12.52
N ILE A 378 16.40 2.03 -13.37
CA ILE A 378 15.14 1.44 -12.89
C ILE A 378 15.42 0.05 -12.29
N ALA A 379 16.28 -0.72 -12.90
CA ALA A 379 16.72 -2.00 -12.34
C ALA A 379 17.45 -1.80 -11.00
N ASP A 380 18.33 -0.80 -10.90
CA ASP A 380 19.02 -0.48 -9.64
C ASP A 380 18.04 -0.10 -8.53
N ILE A 381 17.02 0.71 -8.82
CA ILE A 381 15.98 1.06 -7.85
C ILE A 381 15.27 -0.20 -7.32
N ILE A 382 14.98 -1.16 -8.17
CA ILE A 382 14.25 -2.37 -7.76
C ILE A 382 15.14 -3.39 -7.05
N TYR A 383 16.39 -3.54 -7.50
CA TYR A 383 17.23 -4.65 -7.02
C TYR A 383 18.27 -4.26 -5.97
N ASN A 384 18.72 -3.01 -5.97
CA ASN A 384 19.86 -2.57 -5.18
C ASN A 384 19.52 -1.50 -4.13
N VAL A 385 18.52 -0.64 -4.40
CA VAL A 385 18.06 0.39 -3.45
C VAL A 385 17.38 -0.25 -2.25
N LYS A 386 17.56 0.37 -1.10
CA LYS A 386 16.91 0.08 0.19
C LYS A 386 16.35 1.37 0.75
N GLY A 387 15.46 1.28 1.72
CA GLY A 387 14.90 2.47 2.39
C GLY A 387 15.98 3.43 2.92
N LEU A 388 17.14 2.92 3.29
CA LEU A 388 18.28 3.76 3.74
C LEU A 388 18.86 4.69 2.67
N ASN A 389 18.60 4.45 1.38
CA ASN A 389 18.99 5.34 0.28
C ASN A 389 18.04 6.55 0.14
N VAL A 390 16.90 6.55 0.82
CA VAL A 390 16.00 7.71 0.88
C VAL A 390 16.66 8.79 1.73
N ILE A 391 16.89 9.95 1.12
CA ILE A 391 17.50 11.11 1.79
C ILE A 391 16.51 12.26 2.01
N MET A 392 15.35 12.21 1.36
CA MET A 392 14.26 13.14 1.61
C MET A 392 12.91 12.48 1.32
N THR A 393 11.94 12.73 2.17
CA THR A 393 10.53 12.38 1.95
C THR A 393 9.68 13.63 2.15
N MET A 394 8.90 13.96 1.13
CA MET A 394 7.94 15.07 1.15
C MET A 394 6.53 14.51 1.00
N ILE A 395 5.62 14.94 1.87
CA ILE A 395 4.20 14.56 1.84
C ILE A 395 3.38 15.84 1.91
N ASN A 396 2.46 16.00 0.96
CA ASN A 396 1.59 17.18 0.87
C ASN A 396 2.41 18.49 0.94
N GLY A 397 3.57 18.53 0.23
CA GLY A 397 4.48 19.68 0.18
C GLY A 397 5.33 19.91 1.43
N LYS A 398 5.20 19.09 2.48
CA LYS A 398 5.97 19.20 3.71
C LYS A 398 7.10 18.17 3.72
N ILE A 399 8.33 18.62 3.97
CA ILE A 399 9.49 17.73 4.14
C ILE A 399 9.40 17.14 5.54
N LEU A 400 9.12 15.83 5.61
CA LEU A 400 8.97 15.09 6.87
C LEU A 400 10.22 14.29 7.25
N HIS A 401 11.06 13.98 6.25
CA HIS A 401 12.36 13.35 6.45
C HIS A 401 13.40 14.02 5.54
N LYS A 402 14.58 14.31 6.09
CA LYS A 402 15.74 14.77 5.34
C LYS A 402 17.02 14.39 6.09
N LYS A 403 17.94 13.69 5.38
CA LYS A 403 19.32 13.44 5.81
C LYS A 403 20.23 14.60 5.42
#